data_59d30ebb2ae5918e923d1fadb4aac361
#
_entry.id   59d30ebb2ae5918e923d1fadb4aac361
#
_cell.length_a   1.000
_cell.length_b   1.000
_cell.length_c   1.000
_cell.angle_alpha   90.00
_cell.angle_beta   90.00
_cell.angle_gamma   90.00
#
_symmetry.space_group_name_H-M   'P 1'
#
loop_
_entity.id
_entity.type
_entity.pdbx_description
1 polymer ?
#
loop_
_entity_poly.entity_id
_entity_poly.type
_entity_poly.pdbx_seq_one_letter_code
_entity_poly.pdbx_strand_id
1 'polypeptide(L)'
;MPTPTKGPRLGGSPSHERLMLANLATALFQHGKIQTTETKARRLRPLAEQLITKAKRGDLASRRRVLGVVKDKDVVYALFDQIAPRYSNRPGGYTRIVKTGPRKGDNAPMAIIELVEELQVAEPKVNKKTAARKAAQQDKVEALAPADETPQSASTDQDSEAPVSASGDTDAAREDSDEATENKA
;
A
#
# COMPACT_ATOMS: atom_id res chain seq x y z
N MET A 1 5.65 -20.80 33.91
CA MET A 1 6.42 -20.61 32.65
C MET A 1 6.66 -19.14 32.47
N PRO A 2 7.90 -18.66 32.40
CA PRO A 2 8.15 -17.27 32.07
C PRO A 2 7.67 -16.99 30.67
N THR A 3 6.85 -15.97 30.50
CA THR A 3 6.40 -15.53 29.20
C THR A 3 7.61 -15.02 28.40
N PRO A 4 7.79 -15.44 27.14
CA PRO A 4 8.87 -14.90 26.33
C PRO A 4 8.72 -13.40 26.23
N THR A 5 9.63 -12.70 26.84
CA THR A 5 9.61 -11.25 26.92
C THR A 5 10.00 -10.66 25.58
N LYS A 6 9.20 -9.75 25.08
CA LYS A 6 9.54 -8.90 23.93
C LYS A 6 10.67 -7.90 24.23
N GLY A 7 11.51 -8.21 25.17
CA GLY A 7 12.57 -7.35 25.70
C GLY A 7 12.06 -6.36 26.76
N PRO A 8 12.94 -5.48 27.26
CA PRO A 8 12.59 -4.51 28.29
C PRO A 8 11.47 -3.57 27.79
N ARG A 9 10.64 -3.11 28.73
CA ARG A 9 9.57 -2.15 28.45
C ARG A 9 10.12 -0.87 27.82
N LEU A 10 9.39 -0.38 26.82
CA LEU A 10 9.66 0.92 26.22
C LEU A 10 8.60 1.92 26.72
N GLY A 11 8.96 2.76 27.70
CA GLY A 11 8.00 3.67 28.36
C GLY A 11 7.29 3.06 29.55
N GLY A 12 6.32 3.79 30.11
CA GLY A 12 5.65 3.44 31.38
C GLY A 12 4.61 2.33 31.25
N SER A 13 3.83 2.31 30.15
CA SER A 13 2.74 1.34 29.93
C SER A 13 2.67 0.89 28.47
N PRO A 14 1.98 -0.23 28.19
CA PRO A 14 1.77 -0.69 26.81
C PRO A 14 1.01 0.35 25.93
N SER A 15 0.07 1.09 26.51
CA SER A 15 -0.64 2.16 25.80
C SER A 15 0.29 3.32 25.47
N HIS A 16 1.16 3.71 26.42
CA HIS A 16 2.17 4.75 26.19
C HIS A 16 3.15 4.33 25.08
N GLU A 17 3.61 3.08 25.08
CA GLU A 17 4.50 2.56 24.02
C GLU A 17 3.86 2.69 22.65
N ARG A 18 2.58 2.29 22.51
CA ARG A 18 1.84 2.38 21.24
C ARG A 18 1.72 3.82 20.75
N LEU A 19 1.34 4.75 21.63
CA LEU A 19 1.19 6.17 21.29
C LEU A 19 2.54 6.81 20.93
N MET A 20 3.58 6.49 21.70
CA MET A 20 4.93 7.01 21.43
C MET A 20 5.44 6.53 20.07
N LEU A 21 5.28 5.24 19.74
CA LEU A 21 5.69 4.71 18.43
C LEU A 21 4.84 5.26 17.29
N ALA A 22 3.54 5.49 17.52
CA ALA A 22 2.65 6.13 16.54
C ALA A 22 3.10 7.56 16.23
N ASN A 23 3.40 8.36 17.24
CA ASN A 23 3.90 9.74 17.08
C ASN A 23 5.27 9.76 16.37
N LEU A 24 6.17 8.85 16.72
CA LEU A 24 7.45 8.73 16.03
C LEU A 24 7.28 8.30 14.55
N ALA A 25 6.33 7.43 14.24
CA ALA A 25 6.02 7.05 12.87
C ALA A 25 5.44 8.23 12.08
N THR A 26 4.54 9.01 12.67
CA THR A 26 3.99 10.24 12.08
C THR A 26 5.12 11.22 11.74
N ALA A 27 5.99 11.52 12.72
CA ALA A 27 7.13 12.40 12.52
C ALA A 27 8.11 11.87 11.45
N LEU A 28 8.34 10.55 11.39
CA LEU A 28 9.20 9.94 10.37
C LEU A 28 8.62 10.13 8.96
N PHE A 29 7.32 9.94 8.77
CA PHE A 29 6.69 10.12 7.47
C PHE A 29 6.58 11.60 7.06
N GLN A 30 6.44 12.50 8.03
CA GLN A 30 6.37 13.94 7.79
C GLN A 30 7.73 14.52 7.39
N HIS A 31 8.79 14.14 8.09
CA HIS A 31 10.13 14.74 7.92
C HIS A 31 11.10 13.87 7.12
N GLY A 32 10.76 12.61 6.83
CA GLY A 32 11.64 11.66 6.13
C GLY A 32 12.77 11.10 6.99
N LYS A 33 13.24 11.84 8.00
CA LYS A 33 14.29 11.44 8.96
C LYS A 33 14.03 12.04 10.33
N ILE A 34 14.28 11.28 11.38
CA ILE A 34 14.17 11.74 12.77
C ILE A 34 15.33 11.23 13.61
N GLN A 35 15.74 12.01 14.61
CA GLN A 35 16.73 11.62 15.60
C GLN A 35 16.03 11.17 16.88
N THR A 36 16.37 9.98 17.38
CA THR A 36 15.81 9.43 18.60
C THR A 36 16.80 8.48 19.29
N THR A 37 16.43 7.89 20.42
CA THR A 37 17.29 6.87 21.06
C THR A 37 17.31 5.59 20.24
N GLU A 38 18.43 4.89 20.23
CA GLU A 38 18.62 3.66 19.46
C GLU A 38 17.53 2.61 19.74
N THR A 39 17.13 2.45 21.00
CA THR A 39 16.04 1.53 21.40
C THR A 39 14.70 1.90 20.78
N LYS A 40 14.34 3.19 20.75
CA LYS A 40 13.11 3.67 20.11
C LYS A 40 13.17 3.46 18.59
N ALA A 41 14.31 3.78 17.96
CA ALA A 41 14.50 3.56 16.53
C ALA A 41 14.36 2.08 16.13
N ARG A 42 14.97 1.16 16.91
CA ARG A 42 14.85 -0.28 16.68
C ARG A 42 13.40 -0.80 16.81
N ARG A 43 12.63 -0.27 17.77
CA ARG A 43 11.21 -0.63 17.95
C ARG A 43 10.30 0.01 16.91
N LEU A 44 10.64 1.21 16.45
CA LEU A 44 9.90 1.93 15.39
C LEU A 44 10.04 1.27 14.04
N ARG A 45 11.22 0.74 13.70
CA ARG A 45 11.52 0.15 12.39
C ARG A 45 10.47 -0.84 11.92
N PRO A 46 10.13 -1.92 12.66
CA PRO A 46 9.14 -2.89 12.19
C PRO A 46 7.74 -2.29 12.00
N LEU A 47 7.36 -1.32 12.83
CA LEU A 47 6.08 -0.62 12.69
C LEU A 47 6.05 0.23 11.42
N ALA A 48 7.09 1.03 11.18
CA ALA A 48 7.19 1.86 9.98
C ALA A 48 7.18 1.01 8.70
N GLU A 49 7.93 -0.09 8.68
CA GLU A 49 7.97 -0.99 7.52
C GLU A 49 6.61 -1.66 7.25
N GLN A 50 5.88 -2.05 8.29
CA GLN A 50 4.51 -2.56 8.13
C GLN A 50 3.55 -1.50 7.57
N LEU A 51 3.66 -0.25 8.02
CA LEU A 51 2.82 0.84 7.52
C LEU A 51 3.10 1.14 6.04
N ILE A 52 4.36 1.19 5.63
CA ILE A 52 4.75 1.36 4.22
C ILE A 52 4.27 0.18 3.37
N THR A 53 4.40 -1.06 3.85
CA THR A 53 3.90 -2.23 3.12
C THR A 53 2.38 -2.17 2.92
N LYS A 54 1.62 -1.69 3.92
CA LYS A 54 0.19 -1.48 3.78
C LYS A 54 -0.13 -0.34 2.81
N ALA A 55 0.65 0.73 2.84
CA ALA A 55 0.48 1.85 1.92
C ALA A 55 0.73 1.42 0.46
N LYS A 56 1.72 0.57 0.20
CA LYS A 56 1.98 -0.01 -1.13
C LYS A 56 0.82 -0.84 -1.70
N ARG A 57 0.05 -1.50 -0.83
CA ARG A 57 -1.14 -2.25 -1.27
C ARG A 57 -2.26 -1.34 -1.77
N GLY A 58 -2.41 -0.15 -1.19
CA GLY A 58 -3.35 0.88 -1.62
C GLY A 58 -4.82 0.60 -1.33
N ASP A 59 -5.17 -0.60 -0.82
CA ASP A 59 -6.54 -1.01 -0.56
C ASP A 59 -7.19 -0.23 0.61
N LEU A 60 -8.51 -0.12 0.58
CA LEU A 60 -9.28 0.60 1.61
C LEU A 60 -9.07 0.01 3.01
N ALA A 61 -8.94 -1.32 3.11
CA ALA A 61 -8.69 -2.01 4.37
C ALA A 61 -7.31 -1.63 4.95
N SER A 62 -6.28 -1.54 4.10
CA SER A 62 -4.94 -1.07 4.50
C SER A 62 -4.98 0.39 4.96
N ARG A 63 -5.70 1.25 4.23
CA ARG A 63 -5.86 2.67 4.60
C ARG A 63 -6.50 2.84 5.97
N ARG A 64 -7.57 2.10 6.26
CA ARG A 64 -8.22 2.09 7.58
C ARG A 64 -7.28 1.63 8.69
N ARG A 65 -6.45 0.62 8.44
CA ARG A 65 -5.45 0.13 9.42
C ARG A 65 -4.34 1.15 9.67
N VAL A 66 -3.88 1.86 8.65
CA VAL A 66 -2.88 2.93 8.78
C VAL A 66 -3.45 4.09 9.58
N LEU A 67 -4.70 4.54 9.29
CA LEU A 67 -5.40 5.59 10.03
C LEU A 67 -5.61 5.24 11.51
N GLY A 68 -5.72 3.97 11.85
CA GLY A 68 -5.79 3.51 13.25
C GLY A 68 -4.49 3.74 14.03
N VAL A 69 -3.35 3.89 13.35
CA VAL A 69 -2.04 4.15 13.96
C VAL A 69 -1.65 5.62 13.79
N VAL A 70 -1.59 6.11 12.56
CA VAL A 70 -1.28 7.50 12.21
C VAL A 70 -2.59 8.26 12.14
N LYS A 71 -2.84 9.13 13.12
CA LYS A 71 -4.11 9.87 13.24
C LYS A 71 -4.16 11.09 12.32
N ASP A 72 -3.01 11.60 11.92
CA ASP A 72 -2.88 12.74 11.04
C ASP A 72 -3.23 12.33 9.60
N LYS A 73 -4.28 12.95 9.04
CA LYS A 73 -4.80 12.64 7.71
C LYS A 73 -3.86 13.09 6.59
N ASP A 74 -3.17 14.22 6.79
CA ASP A 74 -2.25 14.79 5.79
C ASP A 74 -1.02 13.90 5.63
N VAL A 75 -0.49 13.40 6.76
CA VAL A 75 0.63 12.44 6.76
C VAL A 75 0.21 11.11 6.13
N VAL A 76 -1.01 10.64 6.39
CA VAL A 76 -1.53 9.43 5.74
C VAL A 76 -1.67 9.65 4.24
N TYR A 77 -2.18 10.81 3.80
CA TYR A 77 -2.25 11.15 2.38
C TYR A 77 -0.86 11.11 1.75
N ALA A 78 0.11 11.83 2.33
CA ALA A 78 1.50 11.84 1.86
C ALA A 78 2.12 10.42 1.82
N LEU A 79 1.80 9.56 2.80
CA LEU A 79 2.28 8.19 2.83
C LEU A 79 1.78 7.35 1.64
N PHE A 80 0.51 7.49 1.25
CA PHE A 80 -0.07 6.74 0.14
C PHE A 80 0.25 7.33 -1.23
N ASP A 81 0.32 8.66 -1.34
CA ASP A 81 0.48 9.37 -2.61
C ASP A 81 1.95 9.60 -2.98
N GLN A 82 2.80 9.92 -2.00
CA GLN A 82 4.18 10.30 -2.25
C GLN A 82 5.19 9.22 -1.84
N ILE A 83 5.02 8.60 -0.66
CA ILE A 83 6.00 7.67 -0.12
C ILE A 83 5.82 6.26 -0.70
N ALA A 84 4.61 5.73 -0.76
CA ALA A 84 4.35 4.39 -1.22
C ALA A 84 4.81 4.13 -2.68
N PRO A 85 4.59 5.04 -3.64
CA PRO A 85 5.06 4.87 -5.02
C PRO A 85 6.57 4.74 -5.13
N ARG A 86 7.34 5.50 -4.32
CA ARG A 86 8.82 5.44 -4.30
C ARG A 86 9.35 4.05 -3.98
N TYR A 87 8.59 3.27 -3.22
CA TYR A 87 8.99 1.93 -2.79
C TYR A 87 8.31 0.79 -3.56
N SER A 88 7.63 1.08 -4.67
CA SER A 88 6.93 0.06 -5.47
C SER A 88 7.83 -1.13 -5.81
N ASN A 89 9.06 -0.86 -6.24
CA ASN A 89 10.03 -1.85 -6.67
C ASN A 89 10.88 -2.47 -5.53
N ARG A 90 10.73 -1.98 -4.30
CA ARG A 90 11.51 -2.48 -3.16
C ARG A 90 10.66 -3.45 -2.34
N PRO A 91 11.09 -4.72 -2.15
CA PRO A 91 10.30 -5.72 -1.41
C PRO A 91 10.30 -5.51 0.12
N GLY A 92 11.25 -4.70 0.65
CA GLY A 92 11.39 -4.40 2.07
C GLY A 92 12.62 -3.55 2.37
N GLY A 93 12.90 -3.29 3.66
CA GLY A 93 14.05 -2.48 4.06
C GLY A 93 13.88 -1.01 3.67
N TYR A 94 12.72 -0.43 3.97
CA TYR A 94 12.39 0.96 3.65
C TYR A 94 13.04 1.96 4.58
N THR A 95 13.56 1.51 5.72
CA THR A 95 14.14 2.37 6.74
C THR A 95 15.60 2.00 7.03
N ARG A 96 16.42 3.03 7.31
CA ARG A 96 17.81 2.89 7.73
C ARG A 96 17.99 3.52 9.09
N ILE A 97 18.80 2.90 9.95
CA ILE A 97 19.17 3.41 11.26
C ILE A 97 20.67 3.70 11.27
N VAL A 98 21.04 4.94 11.53
CA VAL A 98 22.42 5.41 11.63
C VAL A 98 22.68 5.85 13.08
N LYS A 99 23.70 5.30 13.74
CA LYS A 99 24.09 5.68 15.11
C LYS A 99 24.79 7.03 15.09
N THR A 100 24.39 7.94 16.01
CA THR A 100 24.93 9.31 16.08
C THR A 100 25.81 9.56 17.29
N GLY A 101 25.90 8.60 18.19
CA GLY A 101 26.65 8.77 19.43
C GLY A 101 25.75 9.06 20.64
N PRO A 102 26.33 9.23 21.83
CA PRO A 102 25.59 9.43 23.07
C PRO A 102 25.03 10.85 23.19
N ARG A 103 23.91 10.99 23.89
CA ARG A 103 23.27 12.27 24.20
C ARG A 103 24.03 12.92 25.39
N LYS A 104 24.25 14.24 25.29
CA LYS A 104 24.83 15.00 26.41
C LYS A 104 23.87 14.96 27.62
N GLY A 105 24.38 14.71 28.79
CA GLY A 105 23.66 14.66 30.05
C GLY A 105 23.47 13.23 30.56
N ASP A 106 22.66 12.42 29.89
CA ASP A 106 22.31 11.05 30.33
C ASP A 106 23.05 9.93 29.58
N ASN A 107 23.96 10.29 28.68
CA ASN A 107 24.74 9.34 27.86
C ASN A 107 23.91 8.30 27.11
N ALA A 108 22.63 8.57 26.85
CA ALA A 108 21.77 7.67 26.11
C ALA A 108 22.25 7.49 24.66
N PRO A 109 22.34 6.25 24.12
CA PRO A 109 22.74 6.03 22.73
C PRO A 109 21.66 6.58 21.76
N MET A 110 22.07 7.52 20.91
CA MET A 110 21.21 8.15 19.93
C MET A 110 21.39 7.53 18.54
N ALA A 111 20.33 7.57 17.76
CA ALA A 111 20.34 7.15 16.36
C ALA A 111 19.40 8.01 15.53
N ILE A 112 19.71 8.16 14.26
CA ILE A 112 18.83 8.70 13.24
C ILE A 112 18.17 7.53 12.55
N ILE A 113 16.84 7.53 12.46
CA ILE A 113 16.09 6.67 11.58
C ILE A 113 15.61 7.50 10.40
N GLU A 114 15.85 7.00 9.20
CA GLU A 114 15.51 7.68 7.94
C GLU A 114 14.84 6.74 6.96
N LEU A 115 14.06 7.30 6.06
CA LEU A 115 13.52 6.60 4.90
C LEU A 115 14.63 6.47 3.85
N VAL A 116 14.84 5.25 3.38
CA VAL A 116 15.86 4.97 2.36
C VAL A 116 15.40 5.54 1.02
N GLU A 117 16.33 6.09 0.25
CA GLU A 117 16.06 6.59 -1.08
C GLU A 117 15.51 5.50 -2.02
N GLU A 118 14.81 5.93 -3.04
CA GLU A 118 14.23 5.10 -4.08
C GLU A 118 15.34 4.23 -4.75
N LEU A 119 15.04 2.94 -4.93
CA LEU A 119 15.89 2.11 -5.76
C LEU A 119 15.69 2.53 -7.21
N GLN A 120 16.64 3.26 -7.77
CA GLN A 120 16.77 3.37 -9.20
C GLN A 120 17.19 1.98 -9.72
N VAL A 121 16.22 1.17 -10.11
CA VAL A 121 16.49 -0.03 -10.88
C VAL A 121 17.00 0.48 -12.22
N ALA A 122 18.32 0.41 -12.43
CA ALA A 122 18.88 0.63 -13.76
C ALA A 122 18.14 -0.32 -14.70
N GLU A 123 17.41 0.25 -15.66
CA GLU A 123 16.76 -0.54 -16.70
C GLU A 123 17.81 -1.48 -17.30
N PRO A 124 17.51 -2.79 -17.42
CA PRO A 124 18.46 -3.70 -18.03
C PRO A 124 18.79 -3.14 -19.42
N LYS A 125 20.02 -2.74 -19.63
CA LYS A 125 20.50 -2.33 -20.94
C LYS A 125 20.22 -3.48 -21.89
N VAL A 126 19.11 -3.39 -22.60
CA VAL A 126 18.76 -4.35 -23.65
C VAL A 126 19.90 -4.28 -24.64
N ASN A 127 20.75 -5.31 -24.63
CA ASN A 127 21.85 -5.42 -25.57
C ASN A 127 21.27 -5.30 -26.98
N LYS A 128 21.63 -4.25 -27.71
CA LYS A 128 21.19 -4.01 -29.09
C LYS A 128 21.34 -5.25 -30.00
N LYS A 129 22.26 -6.16 -29.66
CA LYS A 129 22.42 -7.47 -30.35
C LYS A 129 21.22 -8.42 -30.14
N THR A 130 20.54 -8.39 -28.98
CA THR A 130 19.38 -9.26 -28.74
C THR A 130 18.11 -8.69 -29.37
N ALA A 131 17.98 -7.36 -29.44
CA ALA A 131 16.91 -6.70 -30.16
C ALA A 131 17.01 -6.90 -31.68
N ALA A 132 18.21 -6.78 -32.24
CA ALA A 132 18.46 -7.04 -33.65
C ALA A 132 18.22 -8.51 -34.04
N ARG A 133 18.52 -9.46 -33.13
CA ARG A 133 18.27 -10.89 -33.36
C ARG A 133 16.79 -11.25 -33.30
N LYS A 134 16.01 -10.54 -32.46
CA LYS A 134 14.55 -10.72 -32.36
C LYS A 134 13.81 -10.12 -33.56
N ALA A 135 14.27 -8.96 -34.06
CA ALA A 135 13.75 -8.36 -35.28
C ALA A 135 14.03 -9.22 -36.52
N ALA A 136 15.26 -9.73 -36.66
CA ALA A 136 15.63 -10.63 -37.78
C ALA A 136 14.92 -12.01 -37.72
N GLN A 137 14.45 -12.44 -36.57
CA GLN A 137 13.65 -13.67 -36.45
C GLN A 137 12.16 -13.41 -36.79
N GLN A 138 11.61 -12.23 -36.50
CA GLN A 138 10.28 -11.86 -36.89
C GLN A 138 10.11 -11.69 -38.39
N ASP A 139 11.06 -11.03 -39.05
CA ASP A 139 11.08 -10.89 -40.50
C ASP A 139 11.20 -12.24 -41.26
N LYS A 140 11.84 -13.23 -40.62
CA LYS A 140 11.98 -14.57 -41.19
C LYS A 140 10.74 -15.47 -41.02
N VAL A 141 9.92 -15.18 -40.02
CA VAL A 141 8.64 -15.88 -39.78
C VAL A 141 7.54 -15.31 -40.68
N GLU A 142 7.60 -14.00 -40.95
CA GLU A 142 6.63 -13.32 -41.83
C GLU A 142 6.86 -13.62 -43.30
N ALA A 143 8.12 -13.95 -43.68
CA ALA A 143 8.50 -14.36 -45.06
C ALA A 143 8.17 -15.85 -45.36
N LEU A 144 7.71 -16.65 -44.39
CA LEU A 144 7.36 -18.07 -44.55
C LEU A 144 5.85 -18.35 -44.39
N ALA A 145 5.00 -17.33 -44.38
CA ALA A 145 3.56 -17.51 -44.42
C ALA A 145 3.12 -17.72 -45.89
N PRO A 146 2.59 -18.89 -46.28
CA PRO A 146 2.08 -19.07 -47.60
C PRO A 146 0.78 -18.27 -47.76
N ALA A 147 0.73 -17.51 -48.86
CA ALA A 147 -0.50 -16.94 -49.37
C ALA A 147 -1.34 -18.08 -49.93
N ASP A 148 -2.55 -18.26 -49.41
CA ASP A 148 -3.58 -19.01 -50.10
C ASP A 148 -4.94 -18.40 -49.76
N GLU A 149 -5.45 -17.76 -50.75
CA GLU A 149 -6.72 -17.79 -51.47
C GLU A 149 -8.01 -17.62 -50.65
N THR A 150 -8.63 -16.49 -50.91
CA THR A 150 -10.08 -16.32 -50.91
C THR A 150 -10.73 -17.12 -52.05
N PRO A 151 -11.95 -17.64 -51.91
CA PRO A 151 -13.01 -17.00 -52.66
C PRO A 151 -14.35 -16.82 -51.94
N GLN A 152 -14.98 -15.75 -52.36
CA GLN A 152 -16.36 -15.31 -52.36
C GLN A 152 -17.44 -16.42 -52.34
N SER A 153 -18.49 -16.14 -51.63
CA SER A 153 -19.88 -15.94 -52.16
C SER A 153 -20.88 -16.20 -51.02
N ALA A 154 -21.63 -15.23 -50.78
CA ALA A 154 -23.00 -14.96 -51.21
C ALA A 154 -24.10 -15.41 -50.24
N SER A 155 -24.79 -14.38 -49.75
CA SER A 155 -26.26 -14.28 -49.62
C SER A 155 -26.96 -15.34 -48.77
N THR A 156 -27.81 -15.00 -47.86
CA THR A 156 -29.16 -14.45 -47.96
C THR A 156 -29.79 -14.42 -46.57
N ASP A 157 -30.32 -13.30 -46.23
CA ASP A 157 -31.68 -13.00 -45.75
C ASP A 157 -32.30 -13.67 -44.52
N GLN A 158 -32.94 -12.74 -43.82
CA GLN A 158 -34.22 -12.80 -43.11
C GLN A 158 -34.18 -13.43 -41.71
N ASP A 159 -34.60 -12.76 -40.75
CA ASP A 159 -35.78 -11.91 -40.44
C ASP A 159 -36.31 -12.36 -39.06
N SER A 160 -36.95 -11.42 -38.43
CA SER A 160 -37.94 -11.53 -37.37
C SER A 160 -37.45 -11.72 -35.94
N GLU A 161 -37.67 -10.72 -35.26
CA GLU A 161 -38.77 -10.27 -34.39
C GLU A 161 -38.54 -10.45 -32.92
N ALA A 162 -38.49 -9.31 -32.27
CA ALA A 162 -38.96 -9.15 -30.91
C ALA A 162 -40.51 -9.35 -30.91
N PRO A 163 -41.20 -9.63 -29.82
CA PRO A 163 -41.39 -8.63 -28.78
C PRO A 163 -41.72 -9.12 -27.34
N VAL A 164 -41.68 -8.15 -26.48
CA VAL A 164 -42.59 -7.70 -25.39
C VAL A 164 -43.08 -8.64 -24.28
N SER A 165 -43.08 -7.98 -23.21
CA SER A 165 -44.06 -7.79 -22.14
C SER A 165 -43.76 -8.61 -20.89
N ALA A 166 -43.83 -8.06 -19.80
CA ALA A 166 -44.62 -7.12 -19.05
C ALA A 166 -44.72 -7.61 -17.61
N SER A 167 -44.56 -6.66 -16.73
CA SER A 167 -45.40 -6.42 -15.54
C SER A 167 -45.39 -7.45 -14.40
N GLY A 168 -45.25 -6.88 -13.22
CA GLY A 168 -45.62 -7.47 -11.95
C GLY A 168 -45.26 -6.55 -10.80
N ASP A 169 -46.05 -5.49 -10.63
CA ASP A 169 -46.28 -4.74 -9.42
C ASP A 169 -46.67 -5.64 -8.25
N THR A 170 -46.25 -5.24 -7.06
CA THR A 170 -47.00 -5.16 -5.79
C THR A 170 -46.03 -4.73 -4.70
N ASP A 171 -46.00 -3.51 -4.24
CA ASP A 171 -46.87 -2.77 -3.31
C ASP A 171 -47.22 -3.58 -2.05
N ALA A 172 -46.67 -3.13 -0.93
CA ALA A 172 -47.32 -3.09 0.39
C ALA A 172 -46.48 -2.32 1.40
N ALA A 173 -46.94 -1.14 1.65
CA ALA A 173 -46.66 -0.31 2.82
C ALA A 173 -47.15 -0.98 4.13
N ARG A 174 -46.52 -0.58 5.25
CA ARG A 174 -47.09 -0.35 6.57
C ARG A 174 -45.97 0.25 7.40
N GLU A 175 -45.99 1.46 7.71
CA GLU A 175 -46.63 2.34 8.71
C GLU A 175 -46.64 1.75 10.12
N ASP A 176 -46.09 2.60 10.98
CA ASP A 176 -46.53 3.04 12.33
C ASP A 176 -46.16 2.17 13.51
N SER A 177 -45.48 2.72 14.46
CA SER A 177 -45.99 3.46 15.61
C SER A 177 -44.91 3.72 16.66
N ASP A 178 -44.78 4.98 17.02
CA ASP A 178 -44.57 5.61 18.30
C ASP A 178 -44.57 4.68 19.54
N GLU A 179 -43.66 4.92 20.46
CA GLU A 179 -44.03 5.42 21.79
C GLU A 179 -42.81 5.77 22.64
N ALA A 180 -42.83 6.99 23.06
CA ALA A 180 -42.01 7.55 24.13
C ALA A 180 -42.40 6.95 25.48
N THR A 181 -41.44 6.72 26.36
CA THR A 181 -41.63 6.91 27.79
C THR A 181 -40.35 7.33 28.49
N GLU A 182 -40.39 8.56 28.93
CA GLU A 182 -39.80 9.17 30.11
C GLU A 182 -39.88 8.26 31.36
N ASN A 183 -38.84 8.19 32.16
CA ASN A 183 -38.83 8.44 33.62
C ASN A 183 -37.48 7.99 34.23
N LYS A 184 -36.66 8.92 34.73
CA LYS A 184 -36.60 9.44 36.11
C LYS A 184 -36.31 8.39 37.21
N ALA A 185 -35.10 8.40 37.69
CA ALA A 185 -34.65 8.46 39.09
C ALA A 185 -33.10 8.45 39.13
#